data_ddd8274717ac29de75a14b1d0dd1ef09
#
_entry.id   ddd8274717ac29de75a14b1d0dd1ef09
#
_cell.length_a   1.000
_cell.length_b   1.000
_cell.length_c   1.000
_cell.angle_alpha   90.00
_cell.angle_beta   90.00
_cell.angle_gamma   90.00
#
_symmetry.space_group_name_H-M   'P 1'
#
loop_
_entity.id
_entity.type
_entity.pdbx_description
1 polymer ?
#
loop_
_entity_poly.entity_id
_entity_poly.type
_entity_poly.pdbx_seq_one_letter_code
_entity_poly.pdbx_strand_id
1 'polypeptide(L)'
;DQRVTALDHRSERPLKICLLGYRSNPFSGGQGIYIKYLSKAMVEAGHQVDVISGEPYPELDVRGKLIKLPGLNLYEADNHVTAIRPKHFLSYTDFFEWFSMLTGGFAEPYTFGRRLVTYFKKHRPDYDIVHDNQSISFGTLKLQGMGVPMLTTIHHPITNDLRIALANERSWQMRILIRRWHSFLRMQKKVVKSLCHLVTVSEASRKDIARDFLVPESKITVVNNGID
;
A
#
# COMPACT_ATOMS: atom_id res chain seq x y z
N ASP A 1 31.72 -14.68 -20.29
CA ASP A 1 30.78 -15.72 -19.81
C ASP A 1 30.74 -15.71 -18.28
N GLN A 2 30.08 -14.68 -17.72
CA GLN A 2 29.78 -14.65 -16.29
C GLN A 2 28.34 -15.15 -16.13
N ARG A 3 28.21 -16.46 -15.91
CA ARG A 3 26.99 -17.04 -15.38
C ARG A 3 26.78 -16.44 -13.99
N VAL A 4 25.77 -15.58 -13.88
CA VAL A 4 25.23 -15.18 -12.59
C VAL A 4 24.73 -16.46 -11.93
N THR A 5 25.48 -16.96 -10.98
CA THR A 5 25.03 -18.01 -10.07
C THR A 5 23.82 -17.45 -9.34
N ALA A 6 22.64 -17.93 -9.70
CA ALA A 6 21.44 -17.70 -8.92
C ALA A 6 21.74 -18.26 -7.52
N LEU A 7 21.87 -17.36 -6.55
CA LEU A 7 21.97 -17.72 -5.14
C LEU A 7 20.67 -18.44 -4.78
N ASP A 8 20.75 -19.75 -4.61
CA ASP A 8 19.66 -20.60 -4.13
C ASP A 8 19.42 -20.27 -2.64
N HIS A 9 18.84 -19.11 -2.38
CA HIS A 9 18.39 -18.70 -1.06
C HIS A 9 17.02 -19.29 -0.76
N ARG A 10 16.86 -20.60 -0.92
CA ARG A 10 15.72 -21.28 -0.34
C ARG A 10 15.86 -21.16 1.17
N SER A 11 14.95 -20.42 1.77
CA SER A 11 14.78 -20.42 3.22
C SER A 11 14.69 -21.87 3.69
N GLU A 12 15.51 -22.26 4.66
CA GLU A 12 15.49 -23.64 5.19
C GLU A 12 14.13 -24.02 5.79
N ARG A 13 13.28 -23.03 6.05
CA ARG A 13 11.89 -23.22 6.50
C ARG A 13 10.92 -22.35 5.73
N PRO A 14 9.64 -22.78 5.56
CA PRO A 14 8.58 -21.93 5.05
C PRO A 14 8.39 -20.70 5.93
N LEU A 15 8.25 -19.52 5.31
CA LEU A 15 7.93 -18.28 6.00
C LEU A 15 6.43 -18.05 6.03
N LYS A 16 5.96 -17.40 7.09
CA LYS A 16 4.60 -16.84 7.19
C LYS A 16 4.65 -15.38 6.72
N ILE A 17 4.13 -15.12 5.54
CA ILE A 17 4.18 -13.81 4.88
C ILE A 17 2.78 -13.20 4.84
N CYS A 18 2.68 -11.93 5.20
CA CYS A 18 1.49 -11.13 5.03
C CYS A 18 1.74 -10.03 4.00
N LEU A 19 0.93 -10.00 2.94
CA LEU A 19 0.93 -8.90 1.97
C LEU A 19 -0.21 -7.94 2.30
N LEU A 20 0.07 -6.65 2.25
CA LEU A 20 -0.90 -5.59 2.53
C LEU A 20 -1.22 -4.80 1.26
N GLY A 21 -2.51 -4.58 1.00
CA GLY A 21 -2.96 -3.69 -0.06
C GLY A 21 -4.17 -2.88 0.39
N TYR A 22 -4.07 -1.55 0.37
CA TYR A 22 -5.22 -0.72 0.72
C TYR A 22 -6.30 -0.72 -0.36
N ARG A 23 -5.91 -1.04 -1.60
CA ARG A 23 -6.76 -1.11 -2.77
C ARG A 23 -6.14 -2.09 -3.77
N SER A 24 -6.83 -3.17 -4.07
CA SER A 24 -6.25 -4.30 -4.82
C SER A 24 -7.14 -4.79 -5.95
N ASN A 25 -7.64 -3.84 -6.79
CA ASN A 25 -8.47 -4.20 -7.95
C ASN A 25 -7.74 -5.20 -8.84
N PRO A 26 -8.33 -6.39 -9.11
CA PRO A 26 -7.66 -7.44 -9.87
C PRO A 26 -7.58 -7.17 -11.39
N PHE A 27 -8.38 -6.22 -11.89
CA PHE A 27 -8.52 -5.97 -13.33
C PHE A 27 -7.93 -4.64 -13.78
N SER A 28 -7.72 -3.70 -12.87
CA SER A 28 -7.20 -2.38 -13.19
C SER A 28 -6.26 -1.85 -12.13
N GLY A 29 -5.25 -1.10 -12.56
CA GLY A 29 -4.21 -0.58 -11.68
C GLY A 29 -3.16 -1.64 -11.32
N GLY A 30 -1.91 -1.22 -11.27
CA GLY A 30 -0.78 -2.13 -11.05
C GLY A 30 -0.75 -2.83 -9.70
N GLN A 31 -1.39 -2.26 -8.67
CA GLN A 31 -1.28 -2.77 -7.28
C GLN A 31 -1.96 -4.13 -7.09
N GLY A 32 -3.17 -4.30 -7.61
CA GLY A 32 -3.89 -5.57 -7.47
C GLY A 32 -3.25 -6.69 -8.28
N ILE A 33 -2.78 -6.37 -9.47
CA ILE A 33 -2.04 -7.30 -10.34
C ILE A 33 -0.72 -7.70 -9.67
N TYR A 34 0.01 -6.75 -9.13
CA TYR A 34 1.27 -7.01 -8.41
C TYR A 34 1.06 -7.97 -7.23
N ILE A 35 0.06 -7.72 -6.38
CA ILE A 35 -0.27 -8.60 -5.23
C ILE A 35 -0.64 -10.00 -5.71
N LYS A 36 -1.42 -10.13 -6.78
CA LYS A 36 -1.81 -11.41 -7.34
C LYS A 36 -0.59 -12.26 -7.74
N TYR A 37 0.30 -11.70 -8.54
CA TYR A 37 1.49 -12.42 -9.01
C TYR A 37 2.52 -12.66 -7.91
N LEU A 38 2.75 -11.67 -7.04
CA LEU A 38 3.67 -11.81 -5.92
C LEU A 38 3.21 -12.88 -4.94
N SER A 39 1.93 -12.89 -4.56
CA SER A 39 1.36 -13.90 -3.66
C SER A 39 1.46 -15.30 -4.26
N LYS A 40 1.18 -15.45 -5.56
CA LYS A 40 1.32 -16.72 -6.28
C LYS A 40 2.77 -17.21 -6.25
N ALA A 41 3.73 -16.37 -6.61
CA ALA A 41 5.14 -16.72 -6.62
C ALA A 41 5.66 -17.13 -5.23
N MET A 42 5.24 -16.44 -4.18
CA MET A 42 5.60 -16.78 -2.79
C MET A 42 5.03 -18.13 -2.36
N VAL A 43 3.78 -18.43 -2.73
CA VAL A 43 3.16 -19.74 -2.45
C VAL A 43 3.85 -20.86 -3.22
N GLU A 44 4.20 -20.63 -4.48
CA GLU A 44 4.96 -21.58 -5.30
C GLU A 44 6.36 -21.84 -4.76
N ALA A 45 6.96 -20.82 -4.12
CA ALA A 45 8.24 -20.96 -3.40
C ALA A 45 8.12 -21.72 -2.06
N GLY A 46 6.92 -22.14 -1.66
CA GLY A 46 6.67 -22.93 -0.46
C GLY A 46 6.34 -22.13 0.79
N HIS A 47 6.07 -20.82 0.69
CA HIS A 47 5.71 -19.98 1.82
C HIS A 47 4.22 -20.01 2.10
N GLN A 48 3.83 -19.71 3.35
CA GLN A 48 2.44 -19.45 3.74
C GLN A 48 2.16 -17.97 3.53
N VAL A 49 1.15 -17.64 2.71
CA VAL A 49 0.85 -16.27 2.33
C VAL A 49 -0.57 -15.90 2.71
N ASP A 50 -0.71 -14.87 3.53
CA ASP A 50 -1.96 -14.18 3.80
C ASP A 50 -1.92 -12.82 3.09
N VAL A 51 -3.04 -12.41 2.53
CA VAL A 51 -3.23 -11.07 1.97
C VAL A 51 -4.29 -10.35 2.77
N ILE A 52 -3.94 -9.22 3.36
CA ILE A 52 -4.89 -8.31 4.02
C ILE A 52 -5.15 -7.15 3.08
N SER A 53 -6.37 -6.99 2.63
CA SER A 53 -6.74 -5.96 1.66
C SER A 53 -7.97 -5.17 2.07
N GLY A 54 -7.95 -3.87 1.74
CA GLY A 54 -9.15 -3.05 1.62
C GLY A 54 -9.85 -3.30 0.28
N GLU A 55 -11.03 -2.72 0.14
CA GLU A 55 -11.80 -2.82 -1.11
C GLU A 55 -11.24 -1.91 -2.22
N PRO A 56 -11.30 -2.29 -3.49
CA PRO A 56 -11.71 -3.60 -4.02
C PRO A 56 -10.69 -4.70 -3.68
N TYR A 57 -11.21 -5.91 -3.45
CA TYR A 57 -10.37 -7.04 -3.06
C TYR A 57 -9.67 -7.68 -4.25
N PRO A 58 -8.47 -8.26 -4.05
CA PRO A 58 -7.76 -8.98 -5.09
C PRO A 58 -8.37 -10.36 -5.35
N GLU A 59 -8.09 -10.91 -6.52
CA GLU A 59 -8.27 -12.33 -6.81
C GLU A 59 -6.95 -13.05 -6.53
N LEU A 60 -6.98 -14.02 -5.64
CA LEU A 60 -5.81 -14.79 -5.22
C LEU A 60 -5.87 -16.22 -5.76
N ASP A 61 -4.68 -16.85 -5.85
CA ASP A 61 -4.56 -18.29 -5.98
C ASP A 61 -5.26 -18.98 -4.79
N VAL A 62 -5.89 -20.15 -5.04
CA VAL A 62 -6.66 -20.89 -4.03
C VAL A 62 -5.83 -21.27 -2.77
N ARG A 63 -4.52 -21.28 -2.88
CA ARG A 63 -3.58 -21.57 -1.78
C ARG A 63 -3.30 -20.38 -0.89
N GLY A 64 -3.61 -19.16 -1.35
CA GLY A 64 -3.48 -17.94 -0.57
C GLY A 64 -4.72 -17.66 0.25
N LYS A 65 -4.55 -17.08 1.45
CA LYS A 65 -5.66 -16.65 2.31
C LYS A 65 -5.90 -15.16 2.16
N LEU A 66 -7.14 -14.77 1.88
CA LEU A 66 -7.56 -13.38 1.85
C LEU A 66 -8.23 -12.97 3.17
N ILE A 67 -7.71 -11.94 3.82
CA ILE A 67 -8.30 -11.29 4.98
C ILE A 67 -8.84 -9.95 4.53
N LYS A 68 -10.16 -9.81 4.57
CA LYS A 68 -10.87 -8.62 4.15
C LYS A 68 -10.95 -7.59 5.27
N LEU A 69 -10.48 -6.37 5.02
CA LEU A 69 -10.72 -5.21 5.87
C LEU A 69 -11.67 -4.25 5.12
N PRO A 70 -12.98 -4.38 5.33
CA PRO A 70 -13.94 -3.59 4.58
C PRO A 70 -13.82 -2.10 4.90
N GLY A 71 -13.78 -1.29 3.84
CA GLY A 71 -13.92 0.16 3.89
C GLY A 71 -15.30 0.59 3.41
N LEU A 72 -15.44 1.86 3.04
CA LEU A 72 -16.67 2.37 2.43
C LEU A 72 -16.69 2.21 0.91
N ASN A 73 -15.53 2.00 0.31
CA ASN A 73 -15.32 1.88 -1.14
C ASN A 73 -16.02 2.99 -1.95
N LEU A 74 -15.88 4.23 -1.50
CA LEU A 74 -16.66 5.37 -1.96
C LEU A 74 -16.43 5.71 -3.43
N TYR A 75 -15.25 5.41 -3.98
CA TYR A 75 -14.90 5.71 -5.37
C TYR A 75 -15.59 4.80 -6.39
N GLU A 76 -16.12 3.68 -5.94
CA GLU A 76 -16.92 2.75 -6.76
C GLU A 76 -18.42 2.84 -6.44
N ALA A 77 -18.82 3.65 -5.45
CA ALA A 77 -20.21 3.86 -5.10
C ALA A 77 -20.92 4.75 -6.14
N ASP A 78 -22.14 4.39 -6.52
CA ASP A 78 -22.96 5.18 -7.45
C ASP A 78 -23.28 6.57 -6.90
N ASN A 79 -23.48 6.68 -5.60
CA ASN A 79 -23.71 7.94 -4.90
C ASN A 79 -22.88 8.02 -3.62
N HIS A 80 -21.84 8.85 -3.63
CA HIS A 80 -20.91 9.00 -2.52
C HIS A 80 -21.54 9.57 -1.24
N VAL A 81 -22.55 10.44 -1.37
CA VAL A 81 -23.22 11.06 -0.23
C VAL A 81 -24.12 10.07 0.50
N THR A 82 -24.85 9.26 -0.23
CA THR A 82 -25.81 8.28 0.32
C THR A 82 -25.16 6.95 0.69
N ALA A 83 -23.90 6.73 0.35
CA ALA A 83 -23.15 5.53 0.72
C ALA A 83 -22.92 5.42 2.24
N ILE A 84 -23.00 6.53 2.97
CA ILE A 84 -22.88 6.53 4.43
C ILE A 84 -24.19 6.05 5.08
N ARG A 85 -24.03 5.22 6.13
CA ARG A 85 -25.14 4.72 6.96
C ARG A 85 -24.95 5.21 8.40
N PRO A 86 -26.01 5.25 9.23
CA PRO A 86 -25.91 5.70 10.62
C PRO A 86 -24.81 5.03 11.42
N LYS A 87 -24.56 3.74 11.19
CA LYS A 87 -23.47 2.98 11.85
C LYS A 87 -22.06 3.55 11.59
N HIS A 88 -21.87 4.22 10.46
CA HIS A 88 -20.57 4.79 10.07
C HIS A 88 -20.23 6.04 10.90
N PHE A 89 -21.22 6.75 11.45
CA PHE A 89 -20.98 7.89 12.35
C PHE A 89 -20.44 7.47 13.73
N LEU A 90 -20.59 6.20 14.10
CA LEU A 90 -20.03 5.65 15.35
C LEU A 90 -18.55 5.28 15.21
N SER A 91 -18.01 5.21 14.00
CA SER A 91 -16.61 4.95 13.71
C SER A 91 -15.93 6.22 13.20
N TYR A 92 -14.94 6.70 13.94
CA TYR A 92 -14.11 7.83 13.48
C TYR A 92 -13.48 7.54 12.11
N THR A 93 -12.99 6.33 11.91
CA THR A 93 -12.32 5.94 10.67
C THR A 93 -13.26 5.98 9.47
N ASP A 94 -14.46 5.43 9.60
CA ASP A 94 -15.49 5.44 8.54
C ASP A 94 -15.98 6.86 8.25
N PHE A 95 -16.25 7.63 9.30
CA PHE A 95 -16.67 9.02 9.16
C PHE A 95 -15.59 9.88 8.50
N PHE A 96 -14.33 9.72 8.90
CA PHE A 96 -13.21 10.45 8.32
C PHE A 96 -13.03 10.13 6.83
N GLU A 97 -13.17 8.86 6.44
CA GLU A 97 -13.10 8.43 5.05
C GLU A 97 -14.20 9.09 4.20
N TRP A 98 -15.43 9.07 4.67
CA TRP A 98 -16.56 9.70 4.01
C TRP A 98 -16.40 11.23 3.91
N PHE A 99 -16.10 11.90 5.02
CA PHE A 99 -15.91 13.35 5.04
C PHE A 99 -14.75 13.80 4.15
N SER A 100 -13.65 13.07 4.18
CA SER A 100 -12.51 13.33 3.30
C SER A 100 -12.90 13.25 1.82
N MET A 101 -13.70 12.24 1.45
CA MET A 101 -14.22 12.10 0.09
C MET A 101 -15.11 13.27 -0.31
N LEU A 102 -16.03 13.71 0.54
CA LEU A 102 -16.90 14.87 0.28
C LEU A 102 -16.09 16.15 0.06
N THR A 103 -14.96 16.31 0.70
CA THR A 103 -14.08 17.46 0.58
C THR A 103 -12.99 17.29 -0.49
N GLY A 104 -13.10 16.27 -1.33
CA GLY A 104 -12.17 16.00 -2.44
C GLY A 104 -10.85 15.35 -2.05
N GLY A 105 -10.74 14.78 -0.86
CA GLY A 105 -9.55 14.08 -0.39
C GLY A 105 -9.54 12.59 -0.74
N PHE A 106 -8.38 11.98 -0.58
CA PHE A 106 -8.16 10.53 -0.74
C PHE A 106 -7.60 9.96 0.57
N ALA A 107 -8.48 9.40 1.39
CA ALA A 107 -8.15 8.95 2.74
C ALA A 107 -7.86 7.44 2.84
N GLU A 108 -8.09 6.66 1.78
CA GLU A 108 -7.98 5.19 1.83
C GLU A 108 -6.64 4.67 2.38
N PRO A 109 -5.46 5.19 1.99
CA PRO A 109 -4.20 4.74 2.59
C PRO A 109 -4.16 4.95 4.10
N TYR A 110 -4.66 6.08 4.58
CA TYR A 110 -4.69 6.41 6.00
C TYR A 110 -5.70 5.55 6.77
N THR A 111 -6.92 5.43 6.28
CA THR A 111 -8.00 4.68 6.95
C THR A 111 -7.73 3.19 6.93
N PHE A 112 -7.18 2.65 5.83
CA PHE A 112 -6.70 1.28 5.80
C PHE A 112 -5.66 1.00 6.89
N GLY A 113 -4.69 1.90 7.06
CA GLY A 113 -3.68 1.78 8.11
C GLY A 113 -4.27 1.75 9.52
N ARG A 114 -5.32 2.55 9.78
CA ARG A 114 -6.02 2.52 11.07
C ARG A 114 -6.76 1.19 11.32
N ARG A 115 -7.46 0.69 10.31
CA ARG A 115 -8.15 -0.61 10.36
C ARG A 115 -7.16 -1.75 10.55
N LEU A 116 -6.02 -1.67 9.88
CA LEU A 116 -4.93 -2.63 9.99
C LEU A 116 -4.35 -2.70 11.41
N VAL A 117 -4.08 -1.56 12.03
CA VAL A 117 -3.60 -1.52 13.43
C VAL A 117 -4.63 -2.13 14.39
N THR A 118 -5.90 -1.84 14.19
CA THR A 118 -6.98 -2.44 15.00
C THR A 118 -7.02 -3.95 14.84
N TYR A 119 -6.88 -4.45 13.60
CA TYR A 119 -6.81 -5.88 13.31
C TYR A 119 -5.63 -6.55 14.02
N PHE A 120 -4.42 -5.99 13.90
CA PHE A 120 -3.22 -6.55 14.52
C PHE A 120 -3.28 -6.54 16.06
N LYS A 121 -3.84 -5.48 16.65
CA LYS A 121 -4.05 -5.44 18.11
C LYS A 121 -5.02 -6.50 18.60
N LYS A 122 -6.09 -6.75 17.84
CA LYS A 122 -7.14 -7.71 18.21
C LYS A 122 -6.68 -9.16 18.02
N HIS A 123 -6.08 -9.46 16.87
CA HIS A 123 -5.77 -10.84 16.47
C HIS A 123 -4.33 -11.26 16.78
N ARG A 124 -3.42 -10.29 16.98
CA ARG A 124 -2.00 -10.52 17.27
C ARG A 124 -1.36 -11.58 16.36
N PRO A 125 -1.50 -11.45 15.02
CA PRO A 125 -0.98 -12.45 14.10
C PRO A 125 0.55 -12.51 14.20
N ASP A 126 1.08 -13.72 14.04
CA ASP A 126 2.51 -14.00 14.09
C ASP A 126 3.04 -14.25 12.68
N TYR A 127 3.43 -13.18 11.99
CA TYR A 127 4.05 -13.24 10.68
C TYR A 127 5.57 -13.09 10.79
N ASP A 128 6.30 -13.83 9.96
CA ASP A 128 7.75 -13.66 9.80
C ASP A 128 8.07 -12.35 9.08
N ILE A 129 7.21 -11.92 8.16
CA ILE A 129 7.31 -10.64 7.45
C ILE A 129 5.93 -10.11 7.05
N VAL A 130 5.76 -8.81 7.13
CA VAL A 130 4.60 -8.08 6.64
C VAL A 130 5.05 -7.10 5.56
N HIS A 131 4.56 -7.32 4.35
CA HIS A 131 4.97 -6.58 3.15
C HIS A 131 3.86 -5.62 2.73
N ASP A 132 4.09 -4.33 2.94
CA ASP A 132 3.17 -3.28 2.52
C ASP A 132 3.39 -2.91 1.06
N ASN A 133 2.32 -2.97 0.26
CA ASN A 133 2.32 -2.53 -1.12
C ASN A 133 1.91 -1.06 -1.22
N GLN A 134 2.87 -0.20 -0.96
CA GLN A 134 2.80 1.27 -1.14
C GLN A 134 1.60 1.97 -0.43
N SER A 135 1.09 1.47 0.69
CA SER A 135 0.13 2.27 1.46
C SER A 135 0.83 3.40 2.21
N ILE A 136 2.02 3.14 2.73
CA ILE A 136 2.90 4.12 3.40
C ILE A 136 2.09 4.96 4.38
N SER A 137 1.44 4.31 5.32
CA SER A 137 0.53 4.95 6.26
C SER A 137 1.12 5.08 7.65
N PHE A 138 0.57 5.96 8.47
CA PHE A 138 0.87 5.97 9.89
C PHE A 138 0.56 4.63 10.56
N GLY A 139 -0.41 3.87 10.02
CA GLY A 139 -0.73 2.53 10.51
C GLY A 139 0.42 1.55 10.32
N THR A 140 1.04 1.50 9.14
CA THR A 140 2.20 0.63 8.89
C THR A 140 3.41 1.03 9.72
N LEU A 141 3.64 2.33 9.89
CA LEU A 141 4.68 2.82 10.79
C LEU A 141 4.43 2.41 12.26
N LYS A 142 3.17 2.46 12.70
CA LYS A 142 2.79 2.01 14.04
C LYS A 142 3.00 0.50 14.24
N LEU A 143 2.70 -0.31 13.22
CA LEU A 143 2.99 -1.75 13.27
C LEU A 143 4.49 -2.01 13.42
N GLN A 144 5.33 -1.28 12.68
CA GLN A 144 6.79 -1.36 12.87
C GLN A 144 7.19 -1.04 14.31
N GLY A 145 6.64 0.02 14.90
CA GLY A 145 6.86 0.41 16.30
C GLY A 145 6.37 -0.62 17.32
N MET A 146 5.41 -1.47 16.95
CA MET A 146 4.91 -2.59 17.76
C MET A 146 5.78 -3.87 17.62
N GLY A 147 6.87 -3.81 16.85
CA GLY A 147 7.76 -4.95 16.63
C GLY A 147 7.35 -5.87 15.48
N VAL A 148 6.36 -5.49 14.67
CA VAL A 148 5.99 -6.23 13.46
C VAL A 148 7.10 -6.05 12.41
N PRO A 149 7.63 -7.14 11.82
CA PRO A 149 8.68 -7.04 10.80
C PRO A 149 8.10 -6.51 9.47
N MET A 150 8.25 -5.20 9.25
CA MET A 150 7.69 -4.49 8.11
C MET A 150 8.68 -4.33 6.96
N LEU A 151 8.21 -4.62 5.75
CA LEU A 151 8.85 -4.29 4.48
C LEU A 151 7.88 -3.49 3.64
N THR A 152 8.31 -2.39 3.04
CA THR A 152 7.45 -1.55 2.20
C THR A 152 8.01 -1.44 0.79
N THR A 153 7.21 -1.80 -0.20
CA THR A 153 7.51 -1.57 -1.62
C THR A 153 6.87 -0.26 -2.07
N ILE A 154 7.67 0.58 -2.72
CA ILE A 154 7.24 1.80 -3.38
C ILE A 154 7.53 1.63 -4.88
N HIS A 155 6.49 1.58 -5.71
CA HIS A 155 6.65 1.38 -7.16
C HIS A 155 7.13 2.66 -7.83
N HIS A 156 6.46 3.76 -7.53
CA HIS A 156 6.84 5.10 -7.98
C HIS A 156 6.28 6.15 -7.03
N PRO A 157 6.92 7.31 -6.88
CA PRO A 157 6.38 8.36 -6.03
C PRO A 157 5.21 9.05 -6.73
N ILE A 158 4.04 9.08 -6.08
CA ILE A 158 2.81 9.76 -6.57
C ILE A 158 3.01 11.28 -6.62
N THR A 159 4.06 11.80 -6.03
CA THR A 159 4.48 13.20 -6.16
C THR A 159 4.69 13.65 -7.61
N ASN A 160 5.11 12.75 -8.48
CA ASN A 160 5.25 13.03 -9.91
C ASN A 160 3.88 13.24 -10.57
N ASP A 161 2.89 12.41 -10.23
CA ASP A 161 1.52 12.53 -10.73
C ASP A 161 0.91 13.87 -10.30
N LEU A 162 1.15 14.29 -9.05
CA LEU A 162 0.74 15.62 -8.56
C LEU A 162 1.36 16.74 -9.38
N ARG A 163 2.67 16.69 -9.67
CA ARG A 163 3.35 17.71 -10.49
C ARG A 163 2.77 17.80 -11.89
N ILE A 164 2.55 16.66 -12.53
CA ILE A 164 1.99 16.61 -13.89
C ILE A 164 0.55 17.15 -13.88
N ALA A 165 -0.28 16.76 -12.94
CA ALA A 165 -1.65 17.24 -12.82
C ALA A 165 -1.70 18.75 -12.62
N LEU A 166 -0.86 19.31 -11.74
CA LEU A 166 -0.79 20.74 -11.52
C LEU A 166 -0.21 21.54 -12.70
N ALA A 167 0.72 20.94 -13.46
CA ALA A 167 1.31 21.60 -14.62
C ALA A 167 0.30 21.72 -15.77
N ASN A 168 -0.60 20.76 -15.92
CA ASN A 168 -1.60 20.72 -16.99
C ASN A 168 -2.90 21.46 -16.65
N GLU A 169 -3.11 21.84 -15.40
CA GLU A 169 -4.35 22.49 -14.96
C GLU A 169 -4.20 24.00 -14.86
N ARG A 170 -5.10 24.71 -15.53
CA ARG A 170 -5.13 26.19 -15.55
C ARG A 170 -6.10 26.79 -14.52
N SER A 171 -7.16 26.06 -14.18
CA SER A 171 -8.15 26.55 -13.21
C SER A 171 -7.60 26.49 -11.80
N TRP A 172 -7.66 27.61 -11.09
CA TRP A 172 -7.19 27.69 -9.71
C TRP A 172 -8.05 26.84 -8.74
N GLN A 173 -9.37 26.74 -9.00
CA GLN A 173 -10.27 25.89 -8.23
C GLN A 173 -9.88 24.42 -8.38
N MET A 174 -9.66 23.97 -9.60
CA MET A 174 -9.21 22.61 -9.87
C MET A 174 -7.84 22.32 -9.28
N ARG A 175 -6.93 23.28 -9.29
CA ARG A 175 -5.61 23.14 -8.65
C ARG A 175 -5.73 22.94 -7.13
N ILE A 176 -6.69 23.59 -6.47
CA ILE A 176 -6.99 23.35 -5.05
C ILE A 176 -7.48 21.92 -4.84
N LEU A 177 -8.43 21.44 -5.67
CA LEU A 177 -8.93 20.07 -5.58
C LEU A 177 -7.84 19.03 -5.81
N ILE A 178 -6.97 19.23 -6.80
CA ILE A 178 -5.82 18.35 -7.07
C ILE A 178 -4.91 18.28 -5.85
N ARG A 179 -4.59 19.40 -5.22
CA ARG A 179 -3.79 19.43 -3.99
C ARG A 179 -4.51 18.75 -2.82
N ARG A 180 -5.82 18.94 -2.71
CA ARG A 180 -6.61 18.27 -1.66
C ARG A 180 -6.61 16.76 -1.82
N TRP A 181 -6.81 16.26 -3.05
CA TRP A 181 -6.72 14.83 -3.36
C TRP A 181 -5.38 14.25 -2.94
N HIS A 182 -4.28 14.91 -3.31
CA HIS A 182 -2.92 14.45 -3.03
C HIS A 182 -2.41 14.79 -1.61
N SER A 183 -3.28 15.26 -0.73
CA SER A 183 -2.87 15.66 0.63
C SER A 183 -2.32 14.50 1.47
N PHE A 184 -2.67 13.24 1.16
CA PHE A 184 -2.11 12.04 1.78
C PHE A 184 -0.58 11.92 1.59
N LEU A 185 -0.01 12.56 0.57
CA LEU A 185 1.44 12.58 0.35
C LEU A 185 2.21 13.21 1.51
N ARG A 186 1.60 14.10 2.28
CA ARG A 186 2.21 14.66 3.50
C ARG A 186 2.48 13.59 4.54
N MET A 187 1.52 12.67 4.72
CA MET A 187 1.68 11.50 5.57
C MET A 187 2.79 10.60 5.04
N GLN A 188 2.74 10.25 3.75
CA GLN A 188 3.71 9.35 3.13
C GLN A 188 5.14 9.89 3.24
N LYS A 189 5.37 11.19 3.01
CA LYS A 189 6.67 11.83 3.18
C LYS A 189 7.23 11.70 4.60
N LYS A 190 6.37 11.80 5.62
CA LYS A 190 6.77 11.61 7.02
C LYS A 190 7.09 10.15 7.32
N VAL A 191 6.23 9.24 6.87
CA VAL A 191 6.32 7.80 7.15
C VAL A 191 7.56 7.18 6.50
N VAL A 192 7.84 7.49 5.24
CA VAL A 192 9.01 6.93 4.51
C VAL A 192 10.32 7.20 5.22
N LYS A 193 10.47 8.37 5.83
CA LYS A 193 11.68 8.73 6.59
C LYS A 193 11.95 7.82 7.79
N SER A 194 10.91 7.26 8.36
CA SER A 194 10.96 6.46 9.60
C SER A 194 10.80 4.94 9.36
N LEU A 195 10.44 4.51 8.15
CA LEU A 195 10.40 3.10 7.80
C LEU A 195 11.81 2.52 7.69
N CYS A 196 12.01 1.31 8.25
CA CYS A 196 13.34 0.68 8.28
C CYS A 196 13.72 0.02 6.96
N HIS A 197 12.75 -0.60 6.28
CA HIS A 197 12.99 -1.41 5.09
C HIS A 197 12.13 -0.95 3.92
N LEU A 198 12.78 -0.34 2.93
CA LEU A 198 12.16 0.15 1.71
C LEU A 198 12.69 -0.61 0.50
N VAL A 199 11.78 -1.02 -0.38
CA VAL A 199 12.09 -1.70 -1.63
C VAL A 199 11.42 -0.96 -2.79
N THR A 200 12.07 -0.94 -3.93
CA THR A 200 11.50 -0.46 -5.19
C THR A 200 11.86 -1.37 -6.34
N VAL A 201 11.25 -1.14 -7.48
CA VAL A 201 11.28 -2.05 -8.63
C VAL A 201 12.33 -1.69 -9.68
N SER A 202 12.99 -0.54 -9.58
CA SER A 202 14.03 -0.11 -10.53
C SER A 202 14.96 0.95 -9.94
N GLU A 203 16.14 1.09 -10.54
CA GLU A 203 17.09 2.16 -10.18
C GLU A 203 16.52 3.56 -10.45
N ALA A 204 15.76 3.73 -11.52
CA ALA A 204 15.09 4.99 -11.81
C ALA A 204 14.08 5.36 -10.71
N SER A 205 13.25 4.41 -10.29
CA SER A 205 12.31 4.60 -9.18
C SER A 205 13.03 4.91 -7.88
N ARG A 206 14.17 4.26 -7.58
CA ARG A 206 14.98 4.54 -6.38
C ARG A 206 15.41 6.00 -6.33
N LYS A 207 15.93 6.53 -7.42
CA LYS A 207 16.35 7.94 -7.53
C LYS A 207 15.18 8.90 -7.35
N ASP A 208 14.05 8.61 -7.96
CA ASP A 208 12.85 9.44 -7.86
C ASP A 208 12.29 9.44 -6.43
N ILE A 209 12.23 8.29 -5.78
CA ILE A 209 11.79 8.16 -4.38
C ILE A 209 12.72 8.92 -3.45
N ALA A 210 14.04 8.73 -3.59
CA ALA A 210 15.03 9.40 -2.77
C ALA A 210 14.93 10.93 -2.88
N ARG A 211 14.76 11.43 -4.10
CA ARG A 211 14.59 12.87 -4.34
C ARG A 211 13.27 13.40 -3.76
N ASP A 212 12.15 12.74 -4.06
CA ASP A 212 10.81 13.25 -3.75
C ASP A 212 10.43 13.10 -2.29
N PHE A 213 10.92 12.06 -1.61
CA PHE A 213 10.70 11.82 -0.19
C PHE A 213 11.84 12.29 0.71
N LEU A 214 12.92 12.82 0.13
CA LEU A 214 14.09 13.32 0.86
C LEU A 214 14.70 12.27 1.79
N VAL A 215 14.98 11.10 1.23
CA VAL A 215 15.68 9.99 1.90
C VAL A 215 16.91 9.59 1.08
N PRO A 216 17.98 9.07 1.71
CA PRO A 216 19.15 8.63 0.97
C PRO A 216 18.84 7.39 0.11
N GLU A 217 19.43 7.32 -1.08
CA GLU A 217 19.26 6.15 -1.97
C GLU A 217 19.68 4.84 -1.30
N SER A 218 20.68 4.89 -0.43
CA SER A 218 21.17 3.73 0.33
C SER A 218 20.12 3.09 1.24
N LYS A 219 19.06 3.82 1.58
CA LYS A 219 17.93 3.30 2.37
C LYS A 219 16.98 2.41 1.55
N ILE A 220 17.07 2.46 0.24
CA ILE A 220 16.13 1.83 -0.68
C ILE A 220 16.85 0.69 -1.41
N THR A 221 16.33 -0.53 -1.28
CA THR A 221 16.82 -1.70 -2.00
C THR A 221 16.03 -1.86 -3.30
N VAL A 222 16.72 -2.13 -4.40
CA VAL A 222 16.09 -2.40 -5.70
C VAL A 222 15.89 -3.89 -5.86
N VAL A 223 14.65 -4.30 -6.11
CA VAL A 223 14.26 -5.66 -6.51
C VAL A 223 13.44 -5.52 -7.79
N ASN A 224 14.05 -5.88 -8.92
CA ASN A 224 13.40 -5.77 -10.21
C ASN A 224 12.17 -6.68 -10.28
N ASN A 225 11.10 -6.21 -10.92
CA ASN A 225 9.97 -7.06 -11.25
C ASN A 225 10.42 -8.13 -12.24
N GLY A 226 10.05 -9.39 -11.95
CA GLY A 226 10.15 -10.45 -12.95
C GLY A 226 9.17 -10.15 -14.09
N ILE A 227 9.64 -10.29 -15.31
CA ILE A 227 8.80 -10.23 -16.51
C ILE A 227 8.87 -11.64 -17.10
N ASP A 228 7.71 -12.27 -17.23
CA ASP A 228 7.54 -13.49 -18.03
C ASP A 228 7.33 -13.15 -19.49
#